data_25e99884eaec8444573837b34ded2afd
#
_entry.id   25e99884eaec8444573837b34ded2afd
#
_cell.length_a   1.000
_cell.length_b   1.000
_cell.length_c   1.000
_cell.angle_alpha   90.00
_cell.angle_beta   90.00
_cell.angle_gamma   90.00
#
_symmetry.space_group_name_H-M   'P 1'
#
loop_
_entity.id
_entity.type
_entity.pdbx_description
1 polymer ?
#
loop_
_entity_poly.entity_id
_entity_poly.type
_entity_poly.pdbx_seq_one_letter_code
_entity_poly.pdbx_strand_id
1 'polypeptide(L)'
;VIMLLIFVQRGIFPFGEETFLRTDMYHQYAPFFSEFQYKLTHGGSLLYSWDVGMGVNFSALYAYYLASPFNWLLILCPKGLVIEFMTYQIVLKIGLCGLSMAYYLRKHCRTNDFGIAFFGIFYALSGYMAAYSWNIMWLDCIILFPLIVLGLERLVKDGKGMLYCLA
;
A
#
# COMPACT_ATOMS: atom_id res chain seq x y z
N VAL A 1 -4.81 -12.10 -10.73
CA VAL A 1 -4.98 -13.56 -10.84
C VAL A 1 -4.13 -14.28 -9.79
N ILE A 2 -2.78 -14.12 -9.75
CA ILE A 2 -1.89 -14.83 -8.81
C ILE A 2 -2.33 -14.64 -7.35
N MET A 3 -2.61 -13.41 -6.91
CA MET A 3 -3.08 -13.12 -5.56
C MET A 3 -4.42 -13.80 -5.25
N LEU A 4 -5.33 -13.89 -6.22
CA LEU A 4 -6.60 -14.62 -6.03
C LEU A 4 -6.37 -16.11 -5.81
N LEU A 5 -5.44 -16.72 -6.53
CA LEU A 5 -5.06 -18.13 -6.32
C LEU A 5 -4.46 -18.33 -4.93
N ILE A 6 -3.63 -17.41 -4.45
CA ILE A 6 -3.09 -17.43 -3.09
C ILE A 6 -4.22 -17.32 -2.05
N PHE A 7 -5.22 -16.46 -2.28
CA PHE A 7 -6.38 -16.30 -1.39
C PHE A 7 -7.18 -17.58 -1.29
N VAL A 8 -7.48 -18.21 -2.42
CA VAL A 8 -8.19 -19.51 -2.46
C VAL A 8 -7.40 -20.58 -1.70
N GLN A 9 -6.10 -20.68 -1.98
CA GLN A 9 -5.25 -21.71 -1.35
C GLN A 9 -5.11 -21.52 0.17
N ARG A 10 -5.09 -20.27 0.63
CA ARG A 10 -4.92 -19.94 2.05
C ARG A 10 -6.23 -19.74 2.81
N GLY A 11 -7.37 -19.87 2.16
CA GLY A 11 -8.67 -19.62 2.79
C GLY A 11 -8.86 -18.18 3.28
N ILE A 12 -8.28 -17.20 2.55
CA ILE A 12 -8.41 -15.78 2.90
C ILE A 12 -9.76 -15.26 2.39
N PHE A 13 -10.41 -14.40 3.18
CA PHE A 13 -11.68 -13.79 2.78
C PHE A 13 -11.63 -13.22 1.35
N PRO A 14 -12.63 -13.48 0.49
CA PRO A 14 -13.93 -14.13 0.72
C PRO A 14 -13.95 -15.66 0.60
N PHE A 15 -12.82 -16.33 0.42
CA PHE A 15 -12.74 -17.78 0.21
C PHE A 15 -12.60 -18.59 1.50
N GLY A 16 -12.55 -17.91 2.66
CA GLY A 16 -12.47 -18.48 4.00
C GLY A 16 -12.39 -17.41 5.06
N GLU A 17 -12.06 -17.78 6.29
CA GLU A 17 -12.01 -16.88 7.45
C GLU A 17 -10.60 -16.39 7.81
N GLU A 18 -9.58 -16.82 7.06
CA GLU A 18 -8.20 -16.41 7.30
C GLU A 18 -7.94 -14.97 6.85
N THR A 19 -6.96 -14.32 7.50
CA THR A 19 -6.59 -12.93 7.21
C THR A 19 -5.07 -12.78 7.01
N PHE A 20 -4.64 -11.66 6.45
CA PHE A 20 -3.24 -11.27 6.40
C PHE A 20 -2.72 -10.62 7.68
N LEU A 21 -3.52 -10.55 8.72
CA LEU A 21 -3.12 -9.96 10.00
C LEU A 21 -1.95 -10.75 10.60
N ARG A 22 -0.79 -10.10 10.62
CA ARG A 22 0.43 -10.66 11.20
C ARG A 22 1.15 -9.58 12.00
N THR A 23 1.82 -9.98 13.08
CA THR A 23 2.68 -9.10 13.88
C THR A 23 2.03 -7.74 14.16
N ASP A 24 2.63 -6.66 13.75
CA ASP A 24 2.17 -5.29 13.99
C ASP A 24 0.83 -4.95 13.30
N MET A 25 0.39 -5.70 12.29
CA MET A 25 -0.93 -5.49 11.72
C MET A 25 -2.03 -5.67 12.75
N TYR A 26 -1.89 -6.63 13.65
CA TYR A 26 -2.85 -6.87 14.71
C TYR A 26 -2.75 -5.84 15.84
N HIS A 27 -1.52 -5.58 16.32
CA HIS A 27 -1.31 -4.74 17.50
C HIS A 27 -1.31 -3.24 17.21
N GLN A 28 -0.97 -2.81 15.99
CA GLN A 28 -0.79 -1.41 15.63
C GLN A 28 -1.73 -0.99 14.50
N TYR A 29 -1.59 -1.60 13.31
CA TYR A 29 -2.33 -1.12 12.13
C TYR A 29 -3.84 -1.25 12.28
N ALA A 30 -4.37 -2.39 12.70
CA ALA A 30 -5.82 -2.58 12.81
C ALA A 30 -6.48 -1.58 13.79
N PRO A 31 -5.94 -1.34 15.01
CA PRO A 31 -6.44 -0.28 15.90
C PRO A 31 -6.34 1.12 15.27
N PHE A 32 -5.22 1.45 14.62
CA PHE A 32 -5.03 2.78 14.04
C PHE A 32 -5.94 3.03 12.84
N PHE A 33 -6.15 2.03 12.00
CA PHE A 33 -7.10 2.09 10.88
C PHE A 33 -8.54 2.21 11.38
N SER A 34 -8.91 1.49 12.44
CA SER A 34 -10.22 1.57 13.06
C SER A 34 -10.48 2.95 13.67
N GLU A 35 -9.50 3.51 14.38
CA GLU A 35 -9.58 4.87 14.92
C GLU A 35 -9.68 5.92 13.81
N PHE A 36 -8.90 5.76 12.75
CA PHE A 36 -8.97 6.67 11.60
C PHE A 36 -10.33 6.60 10.91
N GLN A 37 -10.88 5.39 10.69
CA GLN A 37 -12.23 5.22 10.16
C GLN A 37 -13.28 5.89 11.04
N TYR A 38 -13.18 5.71 12.36
CA TYR A 38 -14.09 6.34 13.30
C TYR A 38 -14.06 7.87 13.17
N LYS A 39 -12.87 8.47 13.13
CA LYS A 39 -12.70 9.93 12.95
C LYS A 39 -13.25 10.42 11.61
N LEU A 40 -13.02 9.69 10.52
CA LEU A 40 -13.55 10.06 9.21
C LEU A 40 -15.08 10.01 9.15
N THR A 41 -15.69 9.04 9.83
CA THR A 41 -17.15 8.84 9.77
C THR A 41 -17.93 9.67 10.79
N HIS A 42 -17.32 10.05 11.90
CA HIS A 42 -17.98 10.81 13.00
C HIS A 42 -17.46 12.24 13.13
N GLY A 43 -16.56 12.71 12.25
CA GLY A 43 -16.03 14.07 12.29
C GLY A 43 -15.07 14.33 13.45
N GLY A 44 -14.33 13.34 13.90
CA GLY A 44 -13.35 13.47 14.98
C GLY A 44 -12.11 14.29 14.58
N SER A 45 -11.44 14.89 15.57
CA SER A 45 -10.21 15.63 15.36
C SER A 45 -9.08 14.74 14.85
N LEU A 46 -8.42 15.15 13.78
CA LEU A 46 -7.21 14.48 13.27
C LEU A 46 -5.92 14.94 13.98
N LEU A 47 -6.02 15.90 14.93
CA LEU A 47 -4.86 16.39 15.66
C LEU A 47 -4.57 15.55 16.89
N TYR A 48 -5.63 15.07 17.57
CA TYR A 48 -5.50 14.36 18.85
C TYR A 48 -6.50 13.21 18.95
N SER A 49 -6.14 12.13 19.64
CA SER A 49 -7.05 11.05 20.02
C SER A 49 -6.82 10.63 21.47
N TRP A 50 -7.92 10.42 22.22
CA TRP A 50 -7.93 9.82 23.54
C TRP A 50 -7.95 8.29 23.52
N ASP A 51 -8.39 7.70 22.39
CA ASP A 51 -8.63 6.26 22.24
C ASP A 51 -7.34 5.47 21.95
N VAL A 52 -6.21 6.15 21.79
CA VAL A 52 -4.89 5.54 21.57
C VAL A 52 -3.97 5.90 22.72
N GLY A 53 -3.49 4.88 23.48
CA GLY A 53 -2.46 5.01 24.50
C GLY A 53 -2.74 6.06 25.59
N MET A 54 -3.99 6.21 26.03
CA MET A 54 -4.44 7.23 27.00
C MET A 54 -4.28 8.68 26.51
N GLY A 55 -4.19 8.88 25.22
CA GLY A 55 -4.07 10.18 24.58
C GLY A 55 -2.78 10.34 23.80
N VAL A 56 -2.90 10.64 22.50
CA VAL A 56 -1.76 10.77 21.59
C VAL A 56 -2.00 11.89 20.58
N ASN A 57 -0.91 12.50 20.14
CA ASN A 57 -0.92 13.35 18.95
C ASN A 57 -1.25 12.49 17.73
N PHE A 58 -2.52 12.52 17.31
CA PHE A 58 -3.00 11.68 16.21
C PHE A 58 -2.42 12.12 14.85
N SER A 59 -2.09 13.41 14.68
CA SER A 59 -1.47 13.86 13.43
C SER A 59 -0.08 13.26 13.21
N ALA A 60 0.70 13.05 14.27
CA ALA A 60 1.99 12.38 14.19
C ALA A 60 1.82 10.88 13.87
N LEU A 61 0.85 10.22 14.50
CA LEU A 61 0.48 8.83 14.20
C LEU A 61 0.00 8.69 12.77
N TYR A 62 -0.86 9.61 12.31
CA TYR A 62 -1.34 9.64 10.93
C TYR A 62 -0.17 9.79 9.95
N ALA A 63 0.73 10.75 10.18
CA ALA A 63 1.87 10.99 9.31
C ALA A 63 2.77 9.76 9.16
N TYR A 64 2.93 8.98 10.22
CA TYR A 64 3.78 7.79 10.19
C TYR A 64 3.09 6.54 9.64
N TYR A 65 1.87 6.24 10.11
CA TYR A 65 1.20 4.97 9.78
C TYR A 65 0.11 5.08 8.71
N LEU A 66 -0.54 6.24 8.59
CA LEU A 66 -1.82 6.37 7.89
C LEU A 66 -1.80 7.35 6.71
N ALA A 67 -0.67 7.97 6.40
CA ALA A 67 -0.57 9.03 5.39
C ALA A 67 -0.77 8.55 3.94
N SER A 68 -0.95 7.24 3.70
CA SER A 68 -1.24 6.71 2.37
C SER A 68 -2.55 7.29 1.82
N PRO A 69 -2.58 7.78 0.57
CA PRO A 69 -3.82 8.27 -0.04
C PRO A 69 -4.90 7.19 -0.13
N PHE A 70 -4.52 5.91 -0.21
CA PHE A 70 -5.46 4.80 -0.23
C PHE A 70 -6.23 4.63 1.09
N ASN A 71 -5.69 5.12 2.21
CA ASN A 71 -6.33 5.01 3.51
C ASN A 71 -7.60 5.86 3.63
N TRP A 72 -7.73 6.91 2.83
CA TRP A 72 -8.95 7.71 2.77
C TRP A 72 -10.15 6.94 2.22
N LEU A 73 -9.93 5.84 1.50
CA LEU A 73 -11.00 4.94 1.05
C LEU A 73 -11.70 4.24 2.22
N LEU A 74 -11.13 4.28 3.44
CA LEU A 74 -11.80 3.80 4.66
C LEU A 74 -13.16 4.45 4.92
N ILE A 75 -13.39 5.65 4.43
CA ILE A 75 -14.69 6.33 4.53
C ILE A 75 -15.82 5.52 3.86
N LEU A 76 -15.49 4.73 2.84
CA LEU A 76 -16.41 3.88 2.10
C LEU A 76 -16.52 2.46 2.69
N CYS A 77 -15.64 2.13 3.64
CA CYS A 77 -15.58 0.80 4.23
C CYS A 77 -16.69 0.63 5.29
N PRO A 78 -17.50 -0.44 5.25
CA PRO A 78 -18.46 -0.74 6.31
C PRO A 78 -17.75 -0.95 7.66
N LYS A 79 -18.46 -0.58 8.74
CA LYS A 79 -17.96 -0.84 10.10
C LYS A 79 -17.77 -2.34 10.29
N GLY A 80 -16.65 -2.72 10.87
CA GLY A 80 -16.30 -4.13 11.12
C GLY A 80 -15.52 -4.83 10.01
N LEU A 81 -15.34 -4.21 8.82
CA LEU A 81 -14.57 -4.79 7.70
C LEU A 81 -13.21 -4.12 7.48
N VAL A 82 -12.66 -3.49 8.52
CA VAL A 82 -11.36 -2.79 8.44
C VAL A 82 -10.22 -3.77 8.13
N ILE A 83 -10.29 -4.99 8.65
CA ILE A 83 -9.28 -6.03 8.44
C ILE A 83 -9.27 -6.50 6.98
N GLU A 84 -10.46 -6.75 6.44
CA GLU A 84 -10.66 -7.11 5.04
C GLU A 84 -10.22 -5.98 4.12
N PHE A 85 -10.55 -4.74 4.48
CA PHE A 85 -10.07 -3.56 3.77
C PHE A 85 -8.55 -3.51 3.70
N MET A 86 -7.85 -3.71 4.83
CA MET A 86 -6.39 -3.76 4.87
C MET A 86 -5.83 -4.88 3.98
N THR A 87 -6.47 -6.06 4.00
CA THR A 87 -6.10 -7.20 3.16
C THR A 87 -6.21 -6.85 1.67
N TYR A 88 -7.33 -6.26 1.23
CA TYR A 88 -7.50 -5.83 -0.16
C TYR A 88 -6.57 -4.69 -0.55
N GLN A 89 -6.27 -3.80 0.39
CA GLN A 89 -5.32 -2.73 0.15
C GLN A 89 -3.90 -3.26 -0.10
N ILE A 90 -3.47 -4.30 0.62
CA ILE A 90 -2.19 -4.97 0.35
C ILE A 90 -2.18 -5.54 -1.08
N VAL A 91 -3.25 -6.23 -1.49
CA VAL A 91 -3.35 -6.78 -2.85
C VAL A 91 -3.30 -5.70 -3.92
N LEU A 92 -4.03 -4.59 -3.70
CA LEU A 92 -4.01 -3.44 -4.60
C LEU A 92 -2.59 -2.88 -4.72
N LYS A 93 -1.91 -2.67 -3.60
CA LYS A 93 -0.53 -2.14 -3.57
C LYS A 93 0.48 -3.07 -4.24
N ILE A 94 0.36 -4.39 -4.04
CA ILE A 94 1.18 -5.39 -4.76
C ILE A 94 0.96 -5.27 -6.28
N GLY A 95 -0.30 -5.14 -6.72
CA GLY A 95 -0.63 -4.93 -8.13
C GLY A 95 -0.02 -3.64 -8.69
N LEU A 96 -0.10 -2.55 -7.93
CA LEU A 96 0.49 -1.26 -8.30
C LEU A 96 2.03 -1.30 -8.33
N CYS A 97 2.68 -2.07 -7.46
CA CYS A 97 4.13 -2.30 -7.53
C CYS A 97 4.53 -2.94 -8.86
N GLY A 98 3.80 -3.98 -9.30
CA GLY A 98 4.06 -4.62 -10.59
C GLY A 98 3.82 -3.67 -11.77
N LEU A 99 2.76 -2.88 -11.68
CA LEU A 99 2.41 -1.90 -12.72
C LEU A 99 3.46 -0.77 -12.83
N SER A 100 3.91 -0.23 -11.71
CA SER A 100 4.92 0.84 -11.67
C SER A 100 6.26 0.36 -12.23
N MET A 101 6.67 -0.87 -11.89
CA MET A 101 7.88 -1.48 -12.43
C MET A 101 7.76 -1.76 -13.93
N ALA A 102 6.63 -2.29 -14.39
CA ALA A 102 6.38 -2.51 -15.81
C ALA A 102 6.38 -1.19 -16.59
N TYR A 103 5.79 -0.13 -16.02
CA TYR A 103 5.83 1.20 -16.63
C TYR A 103 7.25 1.76 -16.72
N TYR A 104 8.05 1.62 -15.64
CA TYR A 104 9.45 2.00 -15.64
C TYR A 104 10.22 1.29 -16.75
N LEU A 105 10.16 -0.05 -16.79
CA LEU A 105 10.89 -0.87 -17.76
C LEU A 105 10.48 -0.52 -19.20
N ARG A 106 9.20 -0.33 -19.47
CA ARG A 106 8.70 0.11 -20.78
C ARG A 106 9.33 1.42 -21.23
N LYS A 107 9.48 2.38 -20.30
CA LYS A 107 10.07 3.70 -20.61
C LYS A 107 11.59 3.66 -20.71
N HIS A 108 12.23 2.89 -19.84
CA HIS A 108 13.69 2.75 -19.78
C HIS A 108 14.23 1.95 -20.99
N CYS A 109 13.70 0.76 -21.23
CA CYS A 109 14.14 -0.14 -22.30
C CYS A 109 13.56 0.22 -23.68
N ARG A 110 12.55 1.11 -23.72
CA ARG A 110 11.84 1.52 -24.96
C ARG A 110 11.28 0.32 -25.76
N THR A 111 10.91 -0.74 -25.08
CA THR A 111 10.33 -1.95 -25.65
C THR A 111 8.90 -2.16 -25.14
N ASN A 112 8.17 -3.08 -25.76
CA ASN A 112 6.79 -3.39 -25.42
C ASN A 112 6.54 -4.91 -25.54
N ASP A 113 7.48 -5.71 -25.05
CA ASP A 113 7.40 -7.17 -25.08
C ASP A 113 6.88 -7.76 -23.75
N PHE A 114 6.64 -9.07 -23.74
CA PHE A 114 6.17 -9.81 -22.58
C PHE A 114 7.17 -9.83 -21.40
N GLY A 115 8.46 -9.63 -21.65
CA GLY A 115 9.50 -9.55 -20.63
C GLY A 115 9.19 -8.45 -19.60
N ILE A 116 8.60 -7.33 -20.02
CA ILE A 116 8.18 -6.24 -19.15
C ILE A 116 7.17 -6.72 -18.09
N ALA A 117 6.14 -7.46 -18.52
CA ALA A 117 5.14 -7.98 -17.61
C ALA A 117 5.75 -9.03 -16.66
N PHE A 118 6.64 -9.86 -17.16
CA PHE A 118 7.35 -10.88 -16.38
C PHE A 118 8.20 -10.25 -15.26
N PHE A 119 9.04 -9.28 -15.57
CA PHE A 119 9.84 -8.58 -14.57
C PHE A 119 8.99 -7.72 -13.62
N GLY A 120 7.88 -7.14 -14.09
CA GLY A 120 6.90 -6.48 -13.23
C GLY A 120 6.30 -7.42 -12.19
N ILE A 121 5.99 -8.66 -12.57
CA ILE A 121 5.49 -9.70 -11.65
C ILE A 121 6.59 -10.09 -10.63
N PHE A 122 7.83 -10.26 -11.04
CA PHE A 122 8.93 -10.56 -10.11
C PHE A 122 9.14 -9.46 -9.09
N TYR A 123 9.03 -8.19 -9.49
CA TYR A 123 9.10 -7.09 -8.56
C TYR A 123 7.95 -7.10 -7.54
N ALA A 124 6.71 -7.29 -8.03
CA ALA A 124 5.50 -7.35 -7.22
C ALA A 124 5.47 -8.53 -6.25
N LEU A 125 6.08 -9.67 -6.62
CA LEU A 125 6.12 -10.90 -5.82
C LEU A 125 7.54 -11.20 -5.31
N SER A 126 8.32 -10.16 -5.07
CA SER A 126 9.68 -10.28 -4.53
C SER A 126 9.68 -10.90 -3.13
N GLY A 127 10.86 -11.38 -2.69
CA GLY A 127 11.03 -11.91 -1.34
C GLY A 127 10.65 -10.91 -0.24
N TYR A 128 10.85 -9.61 -0.48
CA TYR A 128 10.36 -8.56 0.42
C TYR A 128 8.84 -8.61 0.57
N MET A 129 8.10 -8.68 -0.54
CA MET A 129 6.63 -8.74 -0.50
C MET A 129 6.12 -10.00 0.19
N ALA A 130 6.81 -11.15 -0.02
CA ALA A 130 6.45 -12.39 0.65
C ALA A 130 6.63 -12.32 2.18
N ALA A 131 7.68 -11.66 2.65
CA ALA A 131 8.04 -11.58 4.07
C ALA A 131 7.41 -10.40 4.80
N TYR A 132 7.30 -9.23 4.15
CA TYR A 132 7.01 -7.94 4.78
C TYR A 132 5.81 -7.19 4.18
N SER A 133 4.95 -7.81 3.37
CA SER A 133 3.74 -7.18 2.84
C SER A 133 2.76 -6.70 3.92
N TRP A 134 2.88 -7.19 5.14
CA TRP A 134 2.15 -6.73 6.30
C TRP A 134 2.54 -5.30 6.74
N ASN A 135 3.72 -4.81 6.38
CA ASN A 135 4.12 -3.41 6.59
C ASN A 135 3.47 -2.49 5.55
N ILE A 136 2.16 -2.33 5.66
CA ILE A 136 1.30 -1.69 4.66
C ILE A 136 1.71 -0.25 4.31
N MET A 137 2.29 0.50 5.27
CA MET A 137 2.76 1.87 5.07
C MET A 137 3.98 1.96 4.14
N TRP A 138 4.84 0.93 4.11
CA TRP A 138 6.05 0.94 3.28
C TRP A 138 5.78 0.51 1.84
N LEU A 139 4.62 -0.08 1.57
CA LEU A 139 4.28 -0.53 0.22
C LEU A 139 4.12 0.65 -0.74
N ASP A 140 3.72 1.83 -0.26
CA ASP A 140 3.65 3.05 -1.09
C ASP A 140 5.04 3.45 -1.59
N CYS A 141 6.06 3.38 -0.75
CA CYS A 141 7.44 3.66 -1.15
C CYS A 141 7.92 2.68 -2.24
N ILE A 142 7.52 1.40 -2.15
CA ILE A 142 7.87 0.40 -3.15
C ILE A 142 7.13 0.65 -4.47
N ILE A 143 5.87 1.10 -4.42
CA ILE A 143 5.12 1.53 -5.62
C ILE A 143 5.82 2.70 -6.30
N LEU A 144 6.25 3.71 -5.51
CA LEU A 144 6.83 4.94 -6.04
C LEU A 144 8.28 4.77 -6.50
N PHE A 145 9.02 3.82 -5.95
CA PHE A 145 10.46 3.65 -6.23
C PHE A 145 10.80 3.57 -7.72
N PRO A 146 10.14 2.74 -8.57
CA PRO A 146 10.41 2.73 -10.01
C PRO A 146 10.10 4.06 -10.69
N LEU A 147 9.11 4.82 -10.20
CA LEU A 147 8.75 6.14 -10.73
C LEU A 147 9.77 7.20 -10.36
N ILE A 148 10.31 7.13 -9.12
CA ILE A 148 11.40 8.00 -8.66
C ILE A 148 12.65 7.78 -9.53
N VAL A 149 13.02 6.52 -9.78
CA VAL A 149 14.17 6.19 -10.66
C VAL A 149 13.96 6.73 -12.08
N LEU A 150 12.76 6.54 -12.64
CA LEU A 150 12.43 7.08 -13.96
C LEU A 150 12.48 8.62 -13.97
N GLY A 151 12.00 9.25 -12.90
CA GLY A 151 12.04 10.69 -12.72
C GLY A 151 13.45 11.22 -12.66
N LEU A 152 14.33 10.54 -11.93
CA LEU A 152 15.77 10.87 -11.84
C LEU A 152 16.47 10.72 -13.20
N GLU A 153 16.19 9.63 -13.93
CA GLU A 153 16.74 9.46 -15.28
C GLU A 153 16.33 10.60 -16.23
N ARG A 154 15.07 11.02 -16.18
CA ARG A 154 14.58 12.14 -17.00
C ARG A 154 15.18 13.48 -16.57
N LEU A 155 15.37 13.67 -15.27
CA LEU A 155 16.04 14.87 -14.77
C LEU A 155 17.48 14.97 -15.32
N VAL A 156 18.24 13.86 -15.23
CA VAL A 156 19.63 13.83 -15.67
C VAL A 156 19.77 13.91 -17.20
N LYS A 157 18.91 13.20 -17.95
CA LYS A 157 19.02 13.13 -19.42
C LYS A 157 18.37 14.32 -20.13
N ASP A 158 17.21 14.75 -19.65
CA ASP A 158 16.33 15.69 -20.37
C ASP A 158 16.14 17.02 -19.62
N GLY A 159 16.68 17.18 -18.41
CA GLY A 159 16.43 18.35 -17.53
C GLY A 159 14.99 18.42 -16.99
N LYS A 160 14.19 17.32 -17.07
CA LYS A 160 12.76 17.29 -16.69
C LYS A 160 12.57 16.68 -15.30
N GLY A 161 12.49 17.52 -14.27
CA GLY A 161 12.40 17.08 -12.87
C GLY A 161 11.00 16.83 -12.33
N MET A 162 9.92 17.16 -13.06
CA MET A 162 8.55 17.10 -12.54
C MET A 162 8.16 15.73 -11.98
N LEU A 163 8.48 14.64 -12.70
CA LEU A 163 8.14 13.29 -12.23
C LEU A 163 8.91 12.93 -10.94
N TYR A 164 10.17 13.34 -10.85
CA TYR A 164 10.99 13.13 -9.65
C TYR A 164 10.46 13.87 -8.42
N CYS A 165 9.92 15.08 -8.61
CA CYS A 165 9.36 15.86 -7.51
C CYS A 165 7.98 15.38 -7.07
N LEU A 166 7.22 14.71 -7.94
CA LEU A 166 5.86 14.24 -7.64
C LEU A 166 5.80 12.80 -7.11
N ALA A 167 6.81 12.00 -7.38
CA ALA A 167 6.90 10.62 -6.92
C ALA A 167 7.69 10.53 -5.60
#